data_a90c48a3625545ccab5e40198f256838
#
_entry.id   a90c48a3625545ccab5e40198f256838
#
_cell.length_a   1.000
_cell.length_b   1.000
_cell.length_c   1.000
_cell.angle_alpha   90.00
_cell.angle_beta   90.00
_cell.angle_gamma   90.00
#
_symmetry.space_group_name_H-M   'P 1'
#
loop_
_entity.id
_entity.type
_entity.pdbx_description
1 polymer ?
#
loop_
_entity_poly.entity_id
_entity_poly.type
_entity_poly.pdbx_seq_one_letter_code
_entity_poly.pdbx_strand_id
1 'polypeptide(L)'
;MSIKLAEKRNLNPLGVCHGVAVAGCEPDEMGIGPIYAIPKLLKQNNLKMDDIGLWELNEAFAVQVIYCRDKLGIPNENLNVNGGSISIGHPYGMSGARLVGHALLEGRRRKIKYAVVTMCIGGGQGAAGLFEIL
;
A
#
# COMPACT_ATOMS: atom_id res chain seq x y z
N MET A 1 1.99 4.22 -17.42
CA MET A 1 2.28 3.94 -18.85
C MET A 1 3.05 2.63 -18.98
N SER A 2 3.21 2.08 -20.20
CA SER A 2 4.08 0.92 -20.42
C SER A 2 5.56 1.32 -20.38
N ILE A 3 6.44 0.37 -20.03
CA ILE A 3 7.89 0.61 -19.99
C ILE A 3 8.42 1.09 -21.35
N LYS A 4 7.94 0.47 -22.44
CA LYS A 4 8.31 0.87 -23.82
C LYS A 4 7.98 2.34 -24.12
N LEU A 5 6.87 2.85 -23.57
CA LEU A 5 6.50 4.25 -23.76
C LEU A 5 7.35 5.19 -22.89
N ALA A 6 7.71 4.77 -21.69
CA ALA A 6 8.61 5.52 -20.83
C ALA A 6 9.98 5.68 -21.49
N GLU A 7 10.55 4.60 -22.01
CA GLU A 7 11.81 4.59 -22.76
C GLU A 7 11.73 5.52 -23.98
N LYS A 8 10.69 5.39 -24.82
CA LYS A 8 10.49 6.24 -25.99
C LYS A 8 10.42 7.73 -25.66
N ARG A 9 9.95 8.07 -24.45
CA ARG A 9 9.82 9.45 -23.98
C ARG A 9 10.97 9.91 -23.09
N ASN A 10 12.03 9.10 -22.95
CA ASN A 10 13.18 9.37 -22.06
C ASN A 10 12.74 9.71 -20.63
N LEU A 11 11.72 9.01 -20.11
CA LEU A 11 11.25 9.16 -18.74
C LEU A 11 11.92 8.13 -17.84
N ASN A 12 12.30 8.55 -16.64
CA ASN A 12 12.80 7.66 -15.58
C ASN A 12 11.64 7.28 -14.67
N PRO A 13 11.03 6.09 -14.80
CA PRO A 13 9.96 5.68 -13.92
C PRO A 13 10.46 5.50 -12.49
N LEU A 14 9.62 5.82 -11.50
CA LEU A 14 9.95 5.66 -10.09
C LEU A 14 9.74 4.23 -9.60
N GLY A 15 8.91 3.46 -10.29
CA GLY A 15 8.61 2.09 -9.93
C GLY A 15 7.67 1.41 -10.91
N VAL A 16 7.43 0.13 -10.68
CA VAL A 16 6.53 -0.73 -11.45
C VAL A 16 5.36 -1.17 -10.58
N CYS A 17 4.13 -1.03 -11.09
CA CYS A 17 2.95 -1.61 -10.46
C CYS A 17 2.79 -3.06 -10.89
N HIS A 18 2.91 -4.01 -9.95
CA HIS A 18 2.75 -5.44 -10.21
C HIS A 18 1.30 -5.91 -10.15
N GLY A 19 0.41 -5.10 -9.61
CA GLY A 19 -1.00 -5.40 -9.56
C GLY A 19 -1.69 -4.91 -8.29
N VAL A 20 -2.99 -5.13 -8.25
CA VAL A 20 -3.87 -4.77 -7.16
C VAL A 20 -4.75 -5.96 -6.81
N ALA A 21 -4.95 -6.23 -5.53
CA ALA A 21 -5.90 -7.20 -5.02
C ALA A 21 -6.99 -6.48 -4.21
N VAL A 22 -8.22 -6.94 -4.35
CA VAL A 22 -9.36 -6.50 -3.54
C VAL A 22 -9.94 -7.72 -2.83
N ALA A 23 -10.35 -7.57 -1.59
CA ALA A 23 -11.03 -8.60 -0.81
C ALA A 23 -12.23 -7.99 -0.06
N GLY A 24 -13.33 -8.73 0.03
CA GLY A 24 -14.51 -8.34 0.80
C GLY A 24 -14.38 -8.73 2.26
N CYS A 25 -15.09 -7.99 3.13
CA CYS A 25 -15.34 -8.31 4.53
C CYS A 25 -16.72 -7.79 4.93
N GLU A 26 -17.14 -8.01 6.16
CA GLU A 26 -18.43 -7.46 6.64
C GLU A 26 -18.40 -5.93 6.64
N PRO A 27 -19.49 -5.26 6.20
CA PRO A 27 -19.54 -3.79 6.07
C PRO A 27 -19.27 -3.04 7.37
N ASP A 28 -19.73 -3.55 8.51
CA ASP A 28 -19.53 -2.98 9.85
C ASP A 28 -18.10 -3.13 10.36
N GLU A 29 -17.32 -4.04 9.74
CA GLU A 29 -15.91 -4.26 10.01
C GLU A 29 -15.00 -3.79 8.84
N MET A 30 -15.45 -2.87 7.99
CA MET A 30 -14.71 -2.46 6.78
C MET A 30 -13.25 -2.08 7.06
N GLY A 31 -12.94 -1.56 8.23
CA GLY A 31 -11.59 -1.16 8.64
C GLY A 31 -10.56 -2.28 8.58
N ILE A 32 -10.99 -3.53 8.74
CA ILE A 32 -10.10 -4.70 8.70
C ILE A 32 -9.85 -5.25 7.28
N GLY A 33 -10.51 -4.70 6.26
CA GLY A 33 -10.36 -5.15 4.86
C GLY A 33 -8.92 -5.40 4.40
N PRO A 34 -7.91 -4.59 4.79
CA PRO A 34 -6.51 -4.83 4.45
C PRO A 34 -5.97 -6.19 4.89
N ILE A 35 -6.44 -6.78 6.00
CA ILE A 35 -5.95 -8.10 6.46
C ILE A 35 -6.32 -9.24 5.51
N TYR A 36 -7.29 -9.04 4.65
CA TYR A 36 -7.70 -9.99 3.61
C TYR A 36 -7.07 -9.65 2.25
N ALA A 37 -6.96 -8.37 1.93
CA ALA A 37 -6.43 -7.93 0.63
C ALA A 37 -4.91 -8.15 0.52
N ILE A 38 -4.14 -7.86 1.58
CA ILE A 38 -2.68 -8.00 1.60
C ILE A 38 -2.23 -9.44 1.36
N PRO A 39 -2.69 -10.45 2.11
CA PRO A 39 -2.27 -11.84 1.85
C PRO A 39 -2.64 -12.32 0.45
N LYS A 40 -3.79 -11.88 -0.08
CA LYS A 40 -4.21 -12.18 -1.45
C LYS A 40 -3.23 -11.59 -2.47
N LEU A 41 -2.85 -10.32 -2.30
CA LEU A 41 -1.88 -9.63 -3.15
C LEU A 41 -0.51 -10.33 -3.14
N LEU A 42 0.01 -10.64 -1.96
CA LEU A 42 1.31 -11.28 -1.81
C LEU A 42 1.32 -12.67 -2.44
N LYS A 43 0.26 -13.47 -2.21
CA LYS A 43 0.10 -14.78 -2.84
C LYS A 43 0.09 -14.70 -4.37
N GLN A 44 -0.59 -13.72 -4.96
CA GLN A 44 -0.63 -13.52 -6.41
C GLN A 44 0.74 -13.19 -7.01
N ASN A 45 1.65 -12.63 -6.20
CA ASN A 45 2.98 -12.22 -6.64
C ASN A 45 4.10 -13.14 -6.13
N ASN A 46 3.77 -14.27 -5.48
CA ASN A 46 4.72 -15.20 -4.85
C ASN A 46 5.68 -14.53 -3.86
N LEU A 47 5.18 -13.56 -3.09
CA LEU A 47 5.91 -12.81 -2.07
C LEU A 47 5.42 -13.16 -0.67
N LYS A 48 6.29 -12.91 0.32
CA LYS A 48 6.01 -13.00 1.76
C LYS A 48 5.98 -11.61 2.38
N MET A 49 5.49 -11.51 3.60
CA MET A 49 5.48 -10.25 4.37
C MET A 49 6.88 -9.63 4.49
N ASP A 50 7.89 -10.47 4.74
CA ASP A 50 9.30 -10.05 4.93
C ASP A 50 9.96 -9.50 3.67
N ASP A 51 9.38 -9.75 2.49
CA ASP A 51 9.88 -9.20 1.21
C ASP A 51 9.53 -7.72 1.05
N ILE A 52 8.61 -7.20 1.88
CA ILE A 52 8.09 -5.84 1.76
C ILE A 52 8.83 -4.89 2.70
N GLY A 53 9.56 -3.96 2.13
CA GLY A 53 10.35 -2.99 2.88
C GLY A 53 9.62 -1.73 3.32
N LEU A 54 8.43 -1.46 2.76
CA LEU A 54 7.62 -0.29 3.12
C LEU A 54 6.13 -0.59 2.97
N TRP A 55 5.37 -0.17 3.98
CA TRP A 55 3.92 -0.30 4.05
C TRP A 55 3.28 1.08 4.17
N GLU A 56 2.41 1.40 3.22
CA GLU A 56 1.53 2.56 3.27
C GLU A 56 0.09 2.08 3.49
N LEU A 57 -0.33 2.05 4.73
CA LEU A 57 -1.70 1.70 5.13
C LEU A 57 -2.46 2.99 5.43
N ASN A 58 -3.51 3.28 4.66
CA ASN A 58 -4.31 4.47 4.88
C ASN A 58 -4.90 4.48 6.30
N GLU A 59 -4.68 5.58 7.00
CA GLU A 59 -5.12 5.78 8.38
C GLU A 59 -6.54 6.35 8.42
N ALA A 60 -7.53 5.55 7.99
CA ALA A 60 -8.94 5.96 8.12
C ALA A 60 -9.33 6.14 9.60
N PHE A 61 -8.84 5.23 10.45
CA PHE A 61 -8.98 5.26 11.91
C PHE A 61 -7.71 4.67 12.56
N ALA A 62 -7.25 5.26 13.67
CA ALA A 62 -6.07 4.78 14.37
C ALA A 62 -6.19 3.32 14.82
N VAL A 63 -7.36 2.94 15.37
CA VAL A 63 -7.63 1.58 15.84
C VAL A 63 -7.54 0.55 14.71
N GLN A 64 -8.01 0.90 13.52
CA GLN A 64 -7.97 0.04 12.34
C GLN A 64 -6.53 -0.21 11.89
N VAL A 65 -5.68 0.81 11.90
CA VAL A 65 -4.26 0.67 11.55
C VAL A 65 -3.54 -0.24 12.53
N ILE A 66 -3.73 -0.01 13.84
CA ILE A 66 -3.13 -0.83 14.91
C ILE A 66 -3.56 -2.29 14.75
N TYR A 67 -4.85 -2.54 14.57
CA TYR A 67 -5.36 -3.89 14.39
C TYR A 67 -4.76 -4.59 13.16
N CYS A 68 -4.75 -3.93 12.01
CA CYS A 68 -4.19 -4.49 10.78
C CYS A 68 -2.69 -4.76 10.92
N ARG A 69 -1.93 -3.82 11.48
CA ARG A 69 -0.50 -3.97 11.75
C ARG A 69 -0.23 -5.21 12.61
N ASP A 70 -0.89 -5.31 13.75
CA ASP A 70 -0.66 -6.37 14.72
C ASP A 70 -1.10 -7.74 14.16
N LYS A 71 -2.24 -7.78 13.47
CA LYS A 71 -2.77 -9.00 12.86
C LYS A 71 -1.89 -9.56 11.74
N LEU A 72 -1.26 -8.69 10.98
CA LEU A 72 -0.39 -9.04 9.85
C LEU A 72 1.09 -9.13 10.23
N GLY A 73 1.46 -8.69 11.43
CA GLY A 73 2.86 -8.63 11.88
C GLY A 73 3.69 -7.60 11.11
N ILE A 74 3.09 -6.49 10.70
CA ILE A 74 3.82 -5.43 9.98
C ILE A 74 4.76 -4.72 10.96
N PRO A 75 6.08 -4.65 10.67
CA PRO A 75 7.02 -3.92 11.52
C PRO A 75 6.70 -2.43 11.58
N ASN A 76 6.69 -1.88 12.79
CA ASN A 76 6.29 -0.48 13.00
C ASN A 76 7.21 0.52 12.29
N GLU A 77 8.50 0.19 12.19
CA GLU A 77 9.52 0.97 11.49
C GLU A 77 9.36 1.02 9.96
N ASN A 78 8.53 0.14 9.41
CA ASN A 78 8.24 0.07 7.97
C ASN A 78 6.82 0.55 7.62
N LEU A 79 6.01 0.91 8.63
CA LEU A 79 4.62 1.32 8.44
C LEU A 79 4.48 2.84 8.51
N ASN A 80 3.91 3.47 7.46
CA ASN A 80 3.58 4.90 7.41
C ASN A 80 4.70 5.79 7.95
N VAL A 81 5.92 5.53 7.50
CA VAL A 81 7.18 5.98 8.09
C VAL A 81 7.37 7.50 8.21
N ASN A 82 6.58 8.26 7.48
CA ASN A 82 6.56 9.74 7.55
C ASN A 82 5.19 10.27 7.97
N GLY A 83 4.39 9.45 8.68
CA GLY A 83 3.02 9.77 9.06
C GLY A 83 2.01 9.50 7.94
N GLY A 84 0.74 9.70 8.22
CA GLY A 84 -0.35 9.35 7.32
C GLY A 84 -1.55 10.27 7.42
N SER A 85 -2.73 9.73 7.11
CA SER A 85 -3.97 10.50 7.03
C SER A 85 -4.45 11.11 8.34
N ILE A 86 -4.00 10.60 9.48
CA ILE A 86 -4.31 11.20 10.80
C ILE A 86 -3.69 12.60 10.88
N SER A 87 -2.49 12.79 10.34
CA SER A 87 -1.81 14.09 10.37
C SER A 87 -2.20 15.03 9.22
N ILE A 88 -2.53 14.51 8.03
CA ILE A 88 -2.74 15.35 6.84
C ILE A 88 -4.15 15.27 6.24
N GLY A 89 -5.02 14.42 6.78
CA GLY A 89 -6.38 14.21 6.28
C GLY A 89 -6.50 13.11 5.23
N HIS A 90 -7.77 12.78 4.91
CA HIS A 90 -8.12 11.71 3.98
C HIS A 90 -9.13 12.17 2.91
N PRO A 91 -8.77 13.06 1.99
CA PRO A 91 -9.59 13.32 0.80
C PRO A 91 -9.59 12.06 -0.08
N TYR A 92 -10.75 11.46 -0.32
CA TYR A 92 -10.86 10.13 -0.95
C TYR A 92 -10.19 10.05 -2.32
N GLY A 93 -10.34 11.08 -3.15
CA GLY A 93 -9.71 11.14 -4.47
C GLY A 93 -8.18 11.36 -4.45
N MET A 94 -7.61 11.77 -3.31
CA MET A 94 -6.18 12.07 -3.16
C MET A 94 -5.40 10.92 -2.52
N SER A 95 -5.97 10.24 -1.53
CA SER A 95 -5.20 9.35 -0.65
C SER A 95 -4.46 8.25 -1.39
N GLY A 96 -5.09 7.57 -2.35
CA GLY A 96 -4.43 6.53 -3.15
C GLY A 96 -3.23 7.07 -3.93
N ALA A 97 -3.39 8.21 -4.62
CA ALA A 97 -2.31 8.84 -5.39
C ALA A 97 -1.17 9.30 -4.48
N ARG A 98 -1.49 9.88 -3.31
CA ARG A 98 -0.50 10.31 -2.32
C ARG A 98 0.30 9.14 -1.77
N LEU A 99 -0.38 8.07 -1.32
CA LEU A 99 0.27 6.89 -0.74
C LEU A 99 1.22 6.23 -1.75
N VAL A 100 0.79 6.09 -3.00
CA VAL A 100 1.64 5.54 -4.07
C VAL A 100 2.84 6.46 -4.34
N GLY A 101 2.61 7.77 -4.51
CA GLY A 101 3.69 8.74 -4.73
C GLY A 101 4.71 8.73 -3.59
N HIS A 102 4.24 8.73 -2.33
CA HIS A 102 5.10 8.65 -1.15
C HIS A 102 5.88 7.33 -1.10
N ALA A 103 5.20 6.18 -1.31
CA ALA A 103 5.85 4.87 -1.31
C ALA A 103 6.99 4.77 -2.33
N LEU A 104 6.80 5.31 -3.53
CA LEU A 104 7.82 5.30 -4.57
C LEU A 104 9.02 6.19 -4.22
N LEU A 105 8.78 7.42 -3.76
CA LEU A 105 9.84 8.36 -3.40
C LEU A 105 10.62 7.91 -2.16
N GLU A 106 9.92 7.53 -1.10
CA GLU A 106 10.51 7.07 0.14
C GLU A 106 11.20 5.71 -0.03
N GLY A 107 10.62 4.83 -0.85
CA GLY A 107 11.21 3.55 -1.20
C GLY A 107 12.58 3.70 -1.88
N ARG A 108 12.71 4.66 -2.81
CA ARG A 108 14.01 5.00 -3.42
C ARG A 108 15.00 5.55 -2.39
N ARG A 109 14.55 6.44 -1.51
CA ARG A 109 15.40 7.00 -0.45
C ARG A 109 15.93 5.92 0.49
N ARG A 110 15.10 4.93 0.82
CA ARG A 110 15.45 3.78 1.68
C ARG A 110 16.14 2.64 0.94
N LYS A 111 16.18 2.68 -0.39
CA LYS A 111 16.74 1.62 -1.26
C LYS A 111 16.06 0.28 -1.04
N ILE A 112 14.76 0.28 -0.80
CA ILE A 112 13.96 -0.93 -0.67
C ILE A 112 13.49 -1.41 -2.04
N LYS A 113 13.15 -2.69 -2.16
CA LYS A 113 12.72 -3.27 -3.44
C LYS A 113 11.19 -3.19 -3.61
N TYR A 114 10.43 -3.57 -2.60
CA TYR A 114 8.97 -3.63 -2.68
C TYR A 114 8.29 -2.79 -1.63
N ALA A 115 7.23 -2.10 -2.06
CA ALA A 115 6.30 -1.40 -1.19
C ALA A 115 4.87 -1.88 -1.45
N VAL A 116 4.06 -1.93 -0.41
CA VAL A 116 2.62 -2.18 -0.49
C VAL A 116 1.86 -0.94 -0.06
N VAL A 117 0.90 -0.53 -0.89
CA VAL A 117 -0.07 0.53 -0.57
C VAL A 117 -1.42 -0.13 -0.38
N THR A 118 -2.08 0.14 0.74
CA THR A 118 -3.33 -0.54 1.10
C THR A 118 -4.29 0.38 1.84
N MET A 119 -5.57 0.06 1.76
CA MET A 119 -6.63 0.81 2.43
C MET A 119 -7.88 -0.03 2.62
N CYS A 120 -8.67 0.30 3.62
CA CYS A 120 -10.04 -0.14 3.73
C CYS A 120 -10.93 0.65 2.76
N ILE A 121 -12.04 0.04 2.37
CA ILE A 121 -13.00 0.65 1.44
C ILE A 121 -14.39 0.50 2.02
N GLY A 122 -15.18 1.58 1.99
CA GLY A 122 -16.57 1.58 2.41
C GLY A 122 -17.40 0.51 1.70
N GLY A 123 -18.36 -0.08 2.44
CA GLY A 123 -19.15 -1.21 1.98
C GLY A 123 -18.56 -2.58 2.31
N GLY A 124 -17.45 -2.62 3.06
CA GLY A 124 -16.83 -3.88 3.54
C GLY A 124 -15.82 -4.44 2.55
N GLN A 125 -14.76 -3.72 2.27
CA GLN A 125 -13.68 -4.16 1.37
C GLN A 125 -12.32 -3.68 1.85
N GLY A 126 -11.27 -4.37 1.41
CA GLY A 126 -9.89 -3.89 1.43
C GLY A 126 -9.28 -3.94 0.05
N ALA A 127 -8.41 -2.99 -0.25
CA ALA A 127 -7.57 -3.00 -1.45
C ALA A 127 -6.10 -2.95 -1.06
N ALA A 128 -5.25 -3.64 -1.82
CA ALA A 128 -3.80 -3.60 -1.67
C ALA A 128 -3.13 -3.61 -3.05
N GLY A 129 -2.17 -2.72 -3.27
CA GLY A 129 -1.36 -2.63 -4.48
C GLY A 129 0.11 -2.87 -4.19
N LEU A 130 0.79 -3.63 -5.07
CA LEU A 130 2.21 -3.94 -4.99
C LEU A 130 3.00 -3.08 -5.97
N PHE A 131 4.05 -2.44 -5.47
CA PHE A 131 4.94 -1.59 -6.25
C PHE A 131 6.39 -2.02 -6.04
N GLU A 132 7.10 -2.26 -7.16
CA GLU A 132 8.55 -2.43 -7.16
C GLU A 132 9.20 -1.07 -7.39
N ILE A 133 10.21 -0.75 -6.60
CA ILE A 133 10.95 0.52 -6.64
C ILE A 133 12.11 0.38 -7.61
N LEU A 134 12.32 1.40 -8.47
CA LEU A 134 13.38 1.44 -9.50
C LEU A 134 14.47 2.45 -9.17
#